data_bbe94a530635567caa1ebdcff3b4f61b
#
_entry.id   bbe94a530635567caa1ebdcff3b4f61b
#
_cell.length_a   1.000
_cell.length_b   1.000
_cell.length_c   1.000
_cell.angle_alpha   90.00
_cell.angle_beta   90.00
_cell.angle_gamma   90.00
#
_symmetry.space_group_name_H-M   'P 1'
#
loop_
_entity.id
_entity.type
_entity.pdbx_description
1 polymer ?
#
loop_
_entity_poly.entity_id
_entity_poly.type
_entity_poly.pdbx_seq_one_letter_code
_entity_poly.pdbx_strand_id
1 'polypeptide(L)'
;VYSSKIEGEEIDLDSFIKHKKYGIEFLPDYTKKTDDLYTAYTFAKTSVLNKKNIEEAHKILSRHIVAKHLQGKIRTQNMYVSTPEGRIEYVAALPSEVQGEMEKFYHDLEILLQQELTTSEVFFFAAMIHLVFVKIHPWNDGNGRSARLIEKWFLAQKLGEKAWLL
;
A
#
# COMPACT_ATOMS: atom_id res chain seq x y z
N VAL A 1 10.28 -5.01 -5.30
CA VAL A 1 10.35 -6.42 -5.72
C VAL A 1 9.68 -7.33 -4.68
N TYR A 2 10.13 -7.38 -3.43
CA TYR A 2 9.56 -8.30 -2.42
C TYR A 2 8.06 -8.10 -2.19
N SER A 3 7.59 -6.85 -2.06
CA SER A 3 6.17 -6.55 -1.93
C SER A 3 5.35 -7.00 -3.16
N SER A 4 5.94 -6.95 -4.35
CA SER A 4 5.31 -7.48 -5.57
C SER A 4 5.26 -9.01 -5.57
N LYS A 5 6.31 -9.69 -5.07
CA LYS A 5 6.32 -11.15 -4.93
C LYS A 5 5.24 -11.69 -3.99
N ILE A 6 4.95 -10.98 -2.89
CA ILE A 6 3.86 -11.33 -1.98
C ILE A 6 2.50 -11.35 -2.72
N GLU A 7 2.35 -10.50 -3.73
CA GLU A 7 1.13 -10.42 -4.57
C GLU A 7 1.18 -11.38 -5.79
N GLY A 8 2.13 -12.31 -5.82
CA GLY A 8 2.24 -13.31 -6.88
C GLY A 8 2.97 -12.86 -8.16
N GLU A 9 3.65 -11.70 -8.14
CA GLU A 9 4.43 -11.25 -9.29
C GLU A 9 5.77 -12.01 -9.40
N GLU A 10 6.02 -12.61 -10.54
CA GLU A 10 7.26 -13.38 -10.83
C GLU A 10 8.41 -12.45 -11.27
N ILE A 11 8.85 -11.54 -10.41
CA ILE A 11 9.97 -10.65 -10.70
C ILE A 11 11.14 -10.92 -9.76
N ASP A 12 12.35 -11.11 -10.29
CA ASP A 12 13.55 -11.22 -9.48
C ASP A 12 14.24 -9.86 -9.27
N LEU A 13 15.01 -9.76 -8.17
CA LEU A 13 15.65 -8.51 -7.78
C LEU A 13 16.75 -8.09 -8.78
N ASP A 14 17.54 -9.04 -9.29
CA ASP A 14 18.63 -8.74 -10.21
C ASP A 14 18.10 -8.16 -11.53
N SER A 15 17.07 -8.79 -12.10
CA SER A 15 16.39 -8.29 -13.29
C SER A 15 15.82 -6.89 -13.08
N PHE A 16 15.19 -6.63 -11.93
CA PHE A 16 14.65 -5.30 -11.64
C PHE A 16 15.76 -4.24 -11.47
N ILE A 17 16.88 -4.58 -10.82
CA ILE A 17 18.03 -3.68 -10.69
C ILE A 17 18.61 -3.37 -12.07
N LYS A 18 18.78 -4.38 -12.94
CA LYS A 18 19.27 -4.20 -14.30
C LYS A 18 18.33 -3.31 -15.13
N HIS A 19 17.01 -3.50 -15.01
CA HIS A 19 16.03 -2.63 -15.63
C HIS A 19 16.20 -1.17 -15.18
N LYS A 20 16.26 -0.92 -13.88
CA LYS A 20 16.37 0.45 -13.34
C LYS A 20 17.73 1.11 -13.61
N LYS A 21 18.84 0.34 -13.55
CA LYS A 21 20.18 0.89 -13.66
C LYS A 21 20.66 1.04 -15.10
N TYR A 22 20.27 0.11 -15.96
CA TYR A 22 20.79 0.03 -17.34
C TYR A 22 19.73 0.22 -18.42
N GLY A 23 18.45 0.47 -18.03
CA GLY A 23 17.36 0.65 -18.97
C GLY A 23 17.01 -0.60 -19.79
N ILE A 24 17.35 -1.81 -19.26
CA ILE A 24 17.04 -3.06 -19.96
C ILE A 24 15.53 -3.25 -19.95
N GLU A 25 14.93 -3.33 -21.14
CA GLU A 25 13.51 -3.66 -21.29
C GLU A 25 13.33 -5.19 -21.29
N PHE A 26 12.45 -5.66 -20.42
CA PHE A 26 12.00 -7.04 -20.39
C PHE A 26 10.70 -7.19 -21.18
N LEU A 27 10.22 -8.42 -21.33
CA LEU A 27 8.93 -8.70 -21.96
C LEU A 27 7.84 -7.78 -21.42
N PRO A 28 6.85 -7.40 -22.27
CA PRO A 28 5.74 -6.53 -21.86
C PRO A 28 5.16 -7.00 -20.52
N ASP A 29 4.92 -6.03 -19.63
CA ASP A 29 4.32 -6.20 -18.32
C ASP A 29 5.18 -6.84 -17.21
N TYR A 30 6.37 -7.38 -17.49
CA TYR A 30 7.22 -7.99 -16.47
C TYR A 30 7.61 -7.02 -15.33
N THR A 31 7.90 -5.77 -15.66
CA THR A 31 8.33 -4.75 -14.68
C THR A 31 7.25 -3.72 -14.31
N LYS A 32 6.22 -3.56 -15.12
CA LYS A 32 5.27 -2.42 -15.02
C LYS A 32 4.66 -2.26 -13.63
N LYS A 33 4.10 -3.31 -13.04
CA LYS A 33 3.48 -3.25 -11.71
C LYS A 33 4.51 -2.96 -10.61
N THR A 34 5.73 -3.49 -10.75
CA THR A 34 6.82 -3.22 -9.82
C THR A 34 7.37 -1.81 -9.99
N ASP A 35 7.39 -1.29 -11.20
CA ASP A 35 7.75 0.11 -11.51
C ASP A 35 6.75 1.09 -10.90
N ASP A 36 5.46 0.80 -11.02
CA ASP A 36 4.40 1.60 -10.39
C ASP A 36 4.55 1.63 -8.86
N LEU A 37 4.79 0.47 -8.25
CA LEU A 37 5.04 0.37 -6.81
C LEU A 37 6.30 1.13 -6.40
N TYR A 38 7.40 0.99 -7.15
CA TYR A 38 8.63 1.76 -6.92
C TYR A 38 8.38 3.27 -6.99
N THR A 39 7.61 3.70 -7.98
CA THR A 39 7.23 5.12 -8.15
C THR A 39 6.39 5.60 -6.98
N ALA A 40 5.45 4.80 -6.47
CA ALA A 40 4.65 5.13 -5.30
C ALA A 40 5.52 5.27 -4.03
N TYR A 41 6.50 4.40 -3.83
CA TYR A 41 7.48 4.54 -2.72
C TYR A 41 8.33 5.80 -2.87
N THR A 42 8.76 6.14 -4.08
CA THR A 42 9.52 7.36 -4.35
C THR A 42 8.68 8.60 -4.04
N PHE A 43 7.40 8.61 -4.45
CA PHE A 43 6.45 9.67 -4.10
C PHE A 43 6.27 9.80 -2.58
N ALA A 44 6.07 8.68 -1.89
CA ALA A 44 5.88 8.67 -0.44
C ALA A 44 7.08 9.25 0.33
N LYS A 45 8.32 8.97 -0.13
CA LYS A 45 9.55 9.50 0.49
C LYS A 45 9.63 11.02 0.51
N THR A 46 9.00 11.68 -0.45
CA THR A 46 9.04 13.13 -0.62
C THR A 46 7.74 13.82 -0.24
N SER A 47 6.77 13.08 0.28
CA SER A 47 5.43 13.57 0.59
C SER A 47 5.07 13.34 2.06
N VAL A 48 4.15 14.14 2.59
CA VAL A 48 3.60 13.97 3.94
C VAL A 48 2.54 12.87 3.91
N LEU A 49 2.55 12.00 4.92
CA LEU A 49 1.52 10.97 5.08
C LEU A 49 0.19 11.61 5.50
N ASN A 50 -0.78 11.61 4.61
CA ASN A 50 -2.14 12.08 4.82
C ASN A 50 -3.11 11.44 3.82
N LYS A 51 -4.42 11.63 4.01
CA LYS A 51 -5.48 11.10 3.15
C LYS A 51 -5.19 11.32 1.67
N LYS A 52 -4.99 12.58 1.25
CA LYS A 52 -4.78 12.96 -0.15
C LYS A 52 -3.59 12.21 -0.77
N ASN A 53 -2.50 12.12 -0.05
CA ASN A 53 -1.29 11.48 -0.54
C ASN A 53 -1.37 9.95 -0.51
N ILE A 54 -2.15 9.35 0.40
CA ILE A 54 -2.46 7.91 0.37
C ILE A 54 -3.27 7.56 -0.88
N GLU A 55 -4.30 8.35 -1.19
CA GLU A 55 -5.12 8.17 -2.41
C GLU A 55 -4.28 8.33 -3.69
N GLU A 56 -3.38 9.33 -3.73
CA GLU A 56 -2.47 9.52 -4.87
C GLU A 56 -1.43 8.37 -4.97
N ALA A 57 -0.88 7.92 -3.85
CA ALA A 57 0.03 6.77 -3.83
C ALA A 57 -0.66 5.51 -4.37
N HIS A 58 -1.92 5.24 -3.97
CA HIS A 58 -2.69 4.14 -4.56
C HIS A 58 -2.91 4.32 -6.05
N LYS A 59 -3.25 5.52 -6.51
CA LYS A 59 -3.42 5.82 -7.94
C LYS A 59 -2.14 5.53 -8.72
N ILE A 60 -0.97 5.85 -8.16
CA ILE A 60 0.33 5.54 -8.79
C ILE A 60 0.57 4.03 -8.85
N LEU A 61 0.49 3.33 -7.71
CA LEU A 61 0.82 1.89 -7.65
C LEU A 61 -0.17 1.00 -8.38
N SER A 62 -1.38 1.50 -8.64
CA SER A 62 -2.47 0.72 -9.25
C SER A 62 -2.64 0.94 -10.75
N ARG A 63 -1.74 1.68 -11.41
CA ARG A 63 -1.84 2.01 -12.85
C ARG A 63 -2.02 0.80 -13.76
N HIS A 64 -1.30 -0.28 -13.47
CA HIS A 64 -1.36 -1.53 -14.24
C HIS A 64 -2.07 -2.67 -13.48
N ILE A 65 -2.88 -2.33 -12.46
CA ILE A 65 -3.61 -3.29 -11.64
C ILE A 65 -5.12 -3.13 -11.83
N VAL A 66 -5.62 -1.88 -11.80
CA VAL A 66 -7.05 -1.58 -11.95
C VAL A 66 -7.30 -0.54 -13.03
N ALA A 67 -8.52 -0.50 -13.54
CA ALA A 67 -8.94 0.49 -14.53
C ALA A 67 -8.76 1.92 -13.99
N LYS A 68 -8.42 2.85 -14.86
CA LYS A 68 -8.07 4.25 -14.52
C LYS A 68 -9.09 4.94 -13.61
N HIS A 69 -10.38 4.70 -13.80
CA HIS A 69 -11.44 5.32 -13.00
C HIS A 69 -11.56 4.76 -11.58
N LEU A 70 -10.92 3.62 -11.28
CA LEU A 70 -10.88 2.98 -9.96
C LEU A 70 -9.62 3.35 -9.15
N GLN A 71 -8.61 3.92 -9.81
CA GLN A 71 -7.34 4.26 -9.18
C GLN A 71 -7.52 5.39 -8.14
N GLY A 72 -7.09 5.16 -6.91
CA GLY A 72 -7.26 6.10 -5.80
C GLY A 72 -8.72 6.29 -5.35
N LYS A 73 -9.61 5.35 -5.70
CA LYS A 73 -11.05 5.42 -5.38
C LYS A 73 -11.49 4.27 -4.49
N ILE A 74 -12.30 4.60 -3.50
CA ILE A 74 -12.93 3.62 -2.62
C ILE A 74 -13.87 2.73 -3.45
N ARG A 75 -13.79 1.42 -3.20
CA ARG A 75 -14.66 0.42 -3.86
C ARG A 75 -16.12 0.59 -3.47
N THR A 76 -16.98 0.19 -4.36
CA THR A 76 -18.44 0.15 -4.16
C THR A 76 -19.01 -1.27 -4.18
N GLN A 77 -18.14 -2.28 -4.26
CA GLN A 77 -18.51 -3.69 -4.35
C GLN A 77 -18.09 -4.45 -3.10
N ASN A 78 -18.79 -5.54 -2.80
CA ASN A 78 -18.37 -6.49 -1.77
C ASN A 78 -16.99 -7.06 -2.11
N MET A 79 -16.18 -7.27 -1.07
CA MET A 79 -14.84 -7.82 -1.21
C MET A 79 -14.61 -8.88 -0.14
N TYR A 80 -13.96 -9.96 -0.54
CA TYR A 80 -13.49 -11.01 0.36
C TYR A 80 -12.11 -11.47 -0.08
N VAL A 81 -11.32 -11.92 0.87
CA VAL A 81 -10.02 -12.55 0.62
C VAL A 81 -10.24 -14.05 0.67
N SER A 82 -9.76 -14.75 -0.33
CA SER A 82 -9.84 -16.20 -0.40
C SER A 82 -8.46 -16.84 -0.53
N THR A 83 -8.33 -18.07 -0.04
CA THR A 83 -7.15 -18.89 -0.30
C THR A 83 -7.09 -19.30 -1.78
N PRO A 84 -5.93 -19.81 -2.25
CA PRO A 84 -5.83 -20.39 -3.60
C PRO A 84 -6.84 -21.51 -3.86
N GLU A 85 -7.26 -22.23 -2.79
CA GLU A 85 -8.25 -23.32 -2.85
C GLU A 85 -9.72 -22.81 -2.85
N GLY A 86 -9.91 -21.47 -2.83
CA GLY A 86 -11.23 -20.83 -2.91
C GLY A 86 -11.98 -20.74 -1.57
N ARG A 87 -11.32 -20.99 -0.42
CA ARG A 87 -11.94 -20.77 0.89
C ARG A 87 -11.90 -19.30 1.23
N ILE A 88 -13.02 -18.74 1.71
CA ILE A 88 -13.07 -17.37 2.21
C ILE A 88 -12.33 -17.35 3.55
N GLU A 89 -11.23 -16.62 3.60
CA GLU A 89 -10.48 -16.37 4.85
C GLU A 89 -11.00 -15.14 5.58
N TYR A 90 -11.45 -14.15 4.82
CA TYR A 90 -11.83 -12.87 5.38
C TYR A 90 -12.84 -12.15 4.49
N VAL A 91 -13.87 -11.57 5.11
CA VAL A 91 -14.84 -10.68 4.46
C VAL A 91 -14.53 -9.26 4.88
N ALA A 92 -14.24 -8.40 3.90
CA ALA A 92 -13.94 -6.98 4.14
C ALA A 92 -15.19 -6.20 4.62
N ALA A 93 -14.98 -4.98 5.10
CA ALA A 93 -16.07 -4.08 5.47
C ALA A 93 -17.12 -3.97 4.35
N LEU A 94 -18.38 -3.82 4.71
CA LEU A 94 -19.45 -3.65 3.71
C LEU A 94 -19.23 -2.38 2.89
N PRO A 95 -19.55 -2.36 1.59
CA PRO A 95 -19.35 -1.17 0.75
C PRO A 95 -19.94 0.10 1.31
N SER A 96 -21.09 0.02 1.98
CA SER A 96 -21.75 1.14 2.65
C SER A 96 -20.99 1.69 3.85
N GLU A 97 -20.10 0.90 4.45
CA GLU A 97 -19.33 1.25 5.65
C GLU A 97 -17.91 1.71 5.32
N VAL A 98 -17.36 1.29 4.16
CA VAL A 98 -15.94 1.54 3.81
C VAL A 98 -15.59 3.02 3.89
N GLN A 99 -16.45 3.91 3.40
CA GLN A 99 -16.20 5.36 3.44
C GLN A 99 -16.06 5.84 4.89
N GLY A 100 -17.00 5.47 5.78
CA GLY A 100 -16.94 5.86 7.19
C GLY A 100 -15.76 5.26 7.94
N GLU A 101 -15.42 3.99 7.67
CA GLU A 101 -14.24 3.34 8.28
C GLU A 101 -12.92 3.99 7.80
N MET A 102 -12.83 4.38 6.53
CA MET A 102 -11.66 5.12 6.04
C MET A 102 -11.55 6.53 6.63
N GLU A 103 -12.66 7.21 6.88
CA GLU A 103 -12.66 8.53 7.56
C GLU A 103 -12.13 8.40 9.00
N LYS A 104 -12.57 7.39 9.74
CA LYS A 104 -12.00 7.07 11.07
C LYS A 104 -10.52 6.74 10.98
N PHE A 105 -10.13 5.88 10.04
CA PHE A 105 -8.73 5.51 9.80
C PHE A 105 -7.85 6.74 9.56
N TYR A 106 -8.26 7.66 8.70
CA TYR A 106 -7.50 8.89 8.43
C TYR A 106 -7.43 9.81 9.65
N HIS A 107 -8.51 9.91 10.41
CA HIS A 107 -8.54 10.70 11.64
C HIS A 107 -7.58 10.14 12.70
N ASP A 108 -7.63 8.82 12.93
CA ASP A 108 -6.74 8.15 13.89
C ASP A 108 -5.28 8.26 13.47
N LEU A 109 -5.00 8.12 12.16
CA LEU A 109 -3.66 8.31 11.59
C LEU A 109 -3.13 9.73 11.84
N GLU A 110 -3.96 10.75 11.65
CA GLU A 110 -3.59 12.15 11.92
C GLU A 110 -3.25 12.37 13.38
N ILE A 111 -4.05 11.82 14.31
CA ILE A 111 -3.77 11.87 15.75
C ILE A 111 -2.42 11.23 16.07
N LEU A 112 -2.18 10.00 15.57
CA LEU A 112 -0.93 9.27 15.79
C LEU A 112 0.30 10.00 15.25
N LEU A 113 0.17 10.69 14.12
CA LEU A 113 1.26 11.48 13.54
C LEU A 113 1.63 12.68 14.40
N GLN A 114 0.69 13.25 15.16
CA GLN A 114 0.91 14.41 16.04
C GLN A 114 1.42 14.01 17.43
N GLN A 115 1.19 12.78 17.90
CA GLN A 115 1.59 12.33 19.22
C GLN A 115 3.09 12.01 19.31
N GLU A 116 3.69 12.27 20.47
CA GLU A 116 5.00 11.75 20.83
C GLU A 116 4.85 10.26 21.20
N LEU A 117 5.54 9.40 20.50
CA LEU A 117 5.51 7.97 20.68
C LEU A 117 6.92 7.42 20.93
N THR A 118 7.04 6.47 21.83
CA THR A 118 8.25 5.66 21.96
C THR A 118 8.48 4.79 20.73
N THR A 119 9.70 4.34 20.52
CA THR A 119 10.01 3.45 19.38
C THR A 119 9.13 2.20 19.37
N SER A 120 8.87 1.59 20.52
CA SER A 120 8.01 0.41 20.62
C SER A 120 6.56 0.71 20.24
N GLU A 121 6.03 1.84 20.66
CA GLU A 121 4.70 2.30 20.29
C GLU A 121 4.61 2.60 18.78
N VAL A 122 5.65 3.19 18.20
CA VAL A 122 5.69 3.44 16.75
C VAL A 122 5.58 2.13 15.97
N PHE A 123 6.31 1.09 16.34
CA PHE A 123 6.20 -0.23 15.69
C PHE A 123 4.84 -0.88 15.93
N PHE A 124 4.31 -0.79 17.15
CA PHE A 124 2.97 -1.29 17.46
C PHE A 124 1.90 -0.62 16.59
N PHE A 125 1.89 0.71 16.53
CA PHE A 125 0.90 1.42 15.72
C PHE A 125 1.12 1.25 14.23
N ALA A 126 2.35 1.09 13.75
CA ALA A 126 2.62 0.75 12.35
C ALA A 126 1.95 -0.58 11.96
N ALA A 127 2.09 -1.62 12.80
CA ALA A 127 1.41 -2.89 12.59
C ALA A 127 -0.12 -2.78 12.67
N MET A 128 -0.65 -1.96 13.60
CA MET A 128 -2.08 -1.70 13.72
C MET A 128 -2.64 -0.95 12.49
N ILE A 129 -1.93 0.05 11.99
CA ILE A 129 -2.27 0.79 10.76
C ILE A 129 -2.39 -0.19 9.58
N HIS A 130 -1.40 -1.07 9.42
CA HIS A 130 -1.42 -2.12 8.40
C HIS A 130 -2.66 -3.01 8.55
N LEU A 131 -2.87 -3.58 9.73
CA LEU A 131 -3.96 -4.52 10.01
C LEU A 131 -5.33 -3.88 9.76
N VAL A 132 -5.56 -2.68 10.29
CA VAL A 132 -6.84 -1.97 10.15
C VAL A 132 -7.10 -1.65 8.67
N PHE A 133 -6.11 -1.14 7.95
CA PHE A 133 -6.24 -0.85 6.53
C PHE A 133 -6.59 -2.09 5.70
N VAL A 134 -5.90 -3.21 5.94
CA VAL A 134 -6.19 -4.48 5.26
C VAL A 134 -7.59 -4.98 5.61
N LYS A 135 -8.05 -4.80 6.85
CA LYS A 135 -9.40 -5.20 7.26
C LYS A 135 -10.51 -4.35 6.61
N ILE A 136 -10.30 -3.06 6.48
CA ILE A 136 -11.24 -2.19 5.73
C ILE A 136 -11.25 -2.61 4.25
N HIS A 137 -10.07 -2.89 3.69
CA HIS A 137 -9.88 -3.28 2.28
C HIS A 137 -10.50 -2.28 1.31
N PRO A 138 -10.09 -0.99 1.35
CA PRO A 138 -10.85 0.09 0.72
C PRO A 138 -10.81 0.12 -0.80
N TRP A 139 -9.79 -0.45 -1.43
CA TRP A 139 -9.60 -0.38 -2.87
C TRP A 139 -10.13 -1.63 -3.59
N ASN A 140 -10.37 -1.51 -4.90
CA ASN A 140 -10.75 -2.67 -5.72
C ASN A 140 -9.61 -3.69 -5.88
N ASP A 141 -8.35 -3.24 -5.82
CA ASP A 141 -7.13 -4.06 -5.76
C ASP A 141 -5.97 -3.19 -5.25
N GLY A 142 -4.81 -3.80 -4.94
CA GLY A 142 -3.63 -3.10 -4.42
C GLY A 142 -3.70 -2.78 -2.93
N ASN A 143 -4.63 -3.35 -2.17
CA ASN A 143 -4.78 -3.10 -0.74
C ASN A 143 -3.55 -3.55 0.06
N GLY A 144 -3.02 -4.74 -0.19
CA GLY A 144 -1.82 -5.23 0.49
C GLY A 144 -0.58 -4.37 0.21
N ARG A 145 -0.40 -3.95 -1.05
CA ARG A 145 0.69 -3.03 -1.45
C ARG A 145 0.56 -1.67 -0.78
N SER A 146 -0.68 -1.14 -0.72
CA SER A 146 -0.97 0.12 -0.03
C SER A 146 -0.73 0.02 1.47
N ALA A 147 -1.19 -1.05 2.12
CA ALA A 147 -1.00 -1.26 3.56
C ALA A 147 0.50 -1.26 3.93
N ARG A 148 1.33 -2.03 3.19
CA ARG A 148 2.77 -2.07 3.41
C ARG A 148 3.46 -0.73 3.14
N LEU A 149 2.98 0.02 2.15
CA LEU A 149 3.50 1.37 1.87
C LEU A 149 3.14 2.34 3.00
N ILE A 150 1.89 2.36 3.46
CA ILE A 150 1.42 3.25 4.54
C ILE A 150 2.13 2.94 5.84
N GLU A 151 2.29 1.66 6.19
CA GLU A 151 3.07 1.20 7.36
C GLU A 151 4.50 1.74 7.31
N LYS A 152 5.20 1.52 6.21
CA LYS A 152 6.56 1.98 6.01
C LYS A 152 6.66 3.52 6.05
N TRP A 153 5.68 4.20 5.48
CA TRP A 153 5.61 5.65 5.47
C TRP A 153 5.40 6.22 6.88
N PHE A 154 4.51 5.61 7.67
CA PHE A 154 4.32 5.98 9.07
C PHE A 154 5.61 5.78 9.87
N LEU A 155 6.30 4.65 9.73
CA LEU A 155 7.60 4.41 10.36
C LEU A 155 8.60 5.52 10.00
N ALA A 156 8.69 5.89 8.72
CA ALA A 156 9.62 6.92 8.26
C ALA A 156 9.26 8.33 8.77
N GLN A 157 7.98 8.67 8.86
CA GLN A 157 7.54 9.95 9.43
C GLN A 157 7.89 10.07 10.93
N LYS A 158 7.88 8.95 11.67
CA LYS A 158 8.12 8.92 13.12
C LYS A 158 9.60 8.71 13.48
N LEU A 159 10.31 7.86 12.74
CA LEU A 159 11.68 7.43 13.06
C LEU A 159 12.75 8.02 12.12
N GLY A 160 12.33 8.76 11.09
CA GLY A 160 13.22 9.38 10.11
C GLY A 160 13.53 8.47 8.90
N GLU A 161 14.28 9.00 7.95
CA GLU A 161 14.51 8.39 6.64
C GLU A 161 15.10 6.98 6.68
N LYS A 162 15.88 6.64 7.69
CA LYS A 162 16.46 5.29 7.82
C LYS A 162 15.39 4.19 7.95
N ALA A 163 14.20 4.54 8.42
CA ALA A 163 13.10 3.59 8.51
C ALA A 163 12.63 3.07 7.13
N TRP A 164 12.95 3.75 6.03
CA TRP A 164 12.71 3.23 4.69
C TRP A 164 13.54 1.97 4.34
N LEU A 165 14.56 1.66 5.13
CA LEU A 165 15.43 0.50 4.96
C LEU A 165 14.96 -0.74 5.75
N LEU A 166 14.01 -0.57 6.67
CA LEU A 166 13.45 -1.63 7.53
C LEU A 166 12.53 -2.64 6.81
#